data_21bbb9bcadecbf0f224ad7b4ca219c95
#
_entry.id   21bbb9bcadecbf0f224ad7b4ca219c95
#
_cell.length_a   1.000
_cell.length_b   1.000
_cell.length_c   1.000
_cell.angle_alpha   90.00
_cell.angle_beta   90.00
_cell.angle_gamma   90.00
#
_symmetry.space_group_name_H-M   'P 1'
#
loop_
_entity.id
_entity.type
_entity.pdbx_description
1 polymer ?
#
loop_
_entity_poly.entity_id
_entity_poly.type
_entity_poly.pdbx_seq_one_letter_code
_entity_poly.pdbx_strand_id
1 'polypeptide(L)'
;VTLALAYAQRHPERVVAMVLAAVTSGTRRETDWITRDMRRVFPREWDEYARGVPESERDGDLCAAYARLLADPDPAVTDRAARMWCTWEDVHVSLAPGAAPSPRYADPTFRQVFARLVTHYWSNGCFLDDTPILPSMGRLAGIPAVLIHGRYDVSGPLDTAWDLHNAWPDSRLVVCEDAGHGGVTMTAAMVAALDEFGSARWS
;
A
#
# COMPACT_ATOMS: atom_id res chain seq x y z
N VAL A 1 6.10 -2.40 1.55
CA VAL A 1 6.95 -2.15 0.37
C VAL A 1 7.72 -0.85 0.52
N THR A 2 7.07 0.30 0.65
CA THR A 2 7.69 1.63 0.72
C THR A 2 8.85 1.71 1.73
N LEU A 3 8.64 1.24 2.98
CA LEU A 3 9.71 1.20 3.99
C LEU A 3 10.90 0.32 3.59
N ALA A 4 10.63 -0.82 2.94
CA ALA A 4 11.70 -1.71 2.48
C ALA A 4 12.55 -1.05 1.38
N LEU A 5 11.91 -0.37 0.42
CA LEU A 5 12.59 0.40 -0.62
C LEU A 5 13.41 1.56 -0.02
N ALA A 6 12.82 2.34 0.89
CA ALA A 6 13.52 3.43 1.56
C ALA A 6 14.73 2.96 2.37
N TYR A 7 14.61 1.82 3.05
CA TYR A 7 15.71 1.18 3.75
C TYR A 7 16.81 0.72 2.80
N ALA A 8 16.44 0.00 1.74
CA ALA A 8 17.40 -0.53 0.78
C ALA A 8 18.18 0.60 0.05
N GLN A 9 17.52 1.70 -0.27
CA GLN A 9 18.16 2.86 -0.87
C GLN A 9 19.16 3.57 0.06
N ARG A 10 18.96 3.48 1.39
CA ARG A 10 19.87 4.06 2.40
C ARG A 10 20.98 3.10 2.80
N HIS A 11 20.74 1.79 2.70
CA HIS A 11 21.64 0.74 3.16
C HIS A 11 21.75 -0.38 2.12
N PRO A 12 22.11 -0.08 0.85
CA PRO A 12 22.16 -1.09 -0.20
C PRO A 12 23.14 -2.23 0.12
N GLU A 13 24.21 -1.93 0.86
CA GLU A 13 25.21 -2.91 1.30
C GLU A 13 24.66 -3.97 2.27
N ARG A 14 23.45 -3.77 2.82
CA ARG A 14 22.78 -4.69 3.73
C ARG A 14 21.71 -5.54 3.06
N VAL A 15 21.45 -5.30 1.78
CA VAL A 15 20.37 -5.94 1.04
C VAL A 15 20.97 -6.81 -0.07
N VAL A 16 20.67 -8.09 -0.04
CA VAL A 16 21.19 -9.08 -0.99
C VAL A 16 20.23 -9.30 -2.15
N ALA A 17 18.94 -9.29 -1.88
CA ALA A 17 17.86 -9.43 -2.85
C ALA A 17 16.55 -8.91 -2.25
N MET A 18 15.55 -8.61 -3.08
CA MET A 18 14.24 -8.15 -2.62
C MET A 18 13.10 -8.89 -3.33
N VAL A 19 12.09 -9.28 -2.54
CA VAL A 19 10.80 -9.76 -3.06
C VAL A 19 9.71 -8.82 -2.52
N LEU A 20 9.06 -8.10 -3.41
CA LEU A 20 8.09 -7.05 -3.07
C LEU A 20 6.74 -7.39 -3.69
N ALA A 21 5.70 -7.48 -2.87
CA ALA A 21 4.33 -7.77 -3.33
C ALA A 21 3.40 -6.59 -3.01
N ALA A 22 2.39 -6.37 -3.86
CA ALA A 22 1.47 -5.23 -3.78
C ALA A 22 2.28 -3.92 -3.69
N VAL A 23 2.95 -3.61 -4.79
CA VAL A 23 4.05 -2.64 -4.86
C VAL A 23 3.54 -1.21 -4.76
N THR A 24 4.11 -0.43 -3.84
CA THR A 24 3.81 1.00 -3.63
C THR A 24 5.10 1.79 -3.40
N SER A 25 5.10 3.05 -3.79
CA SER A 25 6.24 3.96 -3.62
C SER A 25 6.02 5.03 -2.54
N GLY A 26 4.80 5.16 -2.01
CA GLY A 26 4.45 6.10 -0.94
C GLY A 26 4.32 7.56 -1.41
N THR A 27 3.99 7.78 -2.67
CA THR A 27 3.82 9.11 -3.24
C THR A 27 2.47 9.73 -2.87
N ARG A 28 2.39 11.05 -2.92
CA ARG A 28 1.12 11.78 -2.79
C ARG A 28 0.10 11.34 -3.83
N ARG A 29 0.55 11.06 -5.06
CA ARG A 29 -0.31 10.54 -6.14
C ARG A 29 -1.02 9.24 -5.73
N GLU A 30 -0.33 8.31 -5.08
CA GLU A 30 -0.94 7.06 -4.59
C GLU A 30 -1.93 7.31 -3.46
N THR A 31 -1.61 8.22 -2.54
CA THR A 31 -2.54 8.63 -1.48
C THR A 31 -3.80 9.29 -2.05
N ASP A 32 -3.64 10.23 -3.00
CA ASP A 32 -4.76 10.93 -3.65
C ASP A 32 -5.61 9.96 -4.49
N TRP A 33 -4.98 8.96 -5.14
CA TRP A 33 -5.71 7.90 -5.83
C TRP A 33 -6.70 7.20 -4.88
N ILE A 34 -6.22 6.69 -3.74
CA ILE A 34 -7.06 5.97 -2.78
C ILE A 34 -8.08 6.89 -2.12
N THR A 35 -7.68 8.07 -1.68
CA THR A 35 -8.56 8.93 -0.87
C THR A 35 -9.52 9.78 -1.68
N ARG A 36 -9.27 9.95 -3.00
CA ARG A 36 -10.07 10.83 -3.87
C ARG A 36 -10.49 10.18 -5.18
N ASP A 37 -9.55 9.67 -5.99
CA ASP A 37 -9.83 9.32 -7.37
C ASP A 37 -10.65 8.02 -7.46
N MET A 38 -10.50 7.12 -6.52
CA MET A 38 -11.27 5.87 -6.44
C MET A 38 -12.78 6.08 -6.25
N ARG A 39 -13.25 7.29 -5.90
CA ARG A 39 -14.67 7.63 -5.97
C ARG A 39 -15.30 7.37 -7.35
N ARG A 40 -14.47 7.36 -8.40
CA ARG A 40 -14.90 7.07 -9.78
C ARG A 40 -15.20 5.59 -9.99
N VAL A 41 -14.63 4.72 -9.16
CA VAL A 41 -14.82 3.27 -9.19
C VAL A 41 -15.86 2.84 -8.16
N PHE A 42 -15.84 3.44 -6.96
CA PHE A 42 -16.69 3.11 -5.81
C PHE A 42 -17.43 4.36 -5.27
N PRO A 43 -18.34 4.97 -6.04
CA PRO A 43 -18.92 6.27 -5.67
C PRO A 43 -19.72 6.24 -4.35
N ARG A 44 -20.50 5.20 -4.12
CA ARG A 44 -21.32 5.05 -2.90
C ARG A 44 -20.45 4.84 -1.66
N GLU A 45 -19.53 3.91 -1.75
CA GLU A 45 -18.62 3.53 -0.67
C GLU A 45 -17.67 4.68 -0.33
N TRP A 46 -17.24 5.42 -1.35
CA TRP A 46 -16.45 6.63 -1.15
C TRP A 46 -17.23 7.74 -0.45
N ASP A 47 -18.51 7.95 -0.80
CA ASP A 47 -19.38 8.91 -0.12
C ASP A 47 -19.55 8.55 1.36
N GLU A 48 -19.69 7.27 1.69
CA GLU A 48 -19.74 6.79 3.07
C GLU A 48 -18.42 7.09 3.79
N TYR A 49 -17.29 6.78 3.18
CA TYR A 49 -15.96 7.10 3.69
C TYR A 49 -15.79 8.61 3.93
N ALA A 50 -16.13 9.45 2.97
CA ALA A 50 -16.01 10.90 3.10
C ALA A 50 -16.91 11.49 4.21
N ARG A 51 -18.07 10.88 4.49
CA ARG A 51 -18.94 11.27 5.62
C ARG A 51 -18.35 10.92 6.98
N GLY A 52 -17.30 10.15 7.04
CA GLY A 52 -16.56 9.85 8.27
C GLY A 52 -15.85 11.08 8.85
N VAL A 53 -15.59 12.12 8.03
CA VAL A 53 -14.98 13.38 8.46
C VAL A 53 -16.00 14.53 8.48
N PRO A 54 -15.73 15.63 9.21
CA PRO A 54 -16.57 16.83 9.18
C PRO A 54 -16.79 17.37 7.77
N GLU A 55 -17.97 17.92 7.50
CA GLU A 55 -18.35 18.37 6.16
C GLU A 55 -17.37 19.41 5.59
N SER A 56 -16.89 20.33 6.43
CA SER A 56 -15.92 21.35 6.06
C SER A 56 -14.55 20.81 5.61
N GLU A 57 -14.28 19.52 5.84
CA GLU A 57 -12.99 18.88 5.54
C GLU A 57 -13.05 17.87 4.40
N ARG A 58 -14.26 17.55 3.89
CA ARG A 58 -14.46 16.52 2.86
C ARG A 58 -13.77 16.84 1.54
N ASP A 59 -13.65 18.12 1.21
CA ASP A 59 -12.93 18.58 0.02
C ASP A 59 -11.43 18.77 0.27
N GLY A 60 -11.00 18.65 1.52
CA GLY A 60 -9.61 18.77 1.96
C GLY A 60 -8.81 17.46 1.91
N ASP A 61 -7.73 17.38 2.67
CA ASP A 61 -6.93 16.17 2.83
C ASP A 61 -7.65 15.19 3.77
N LEU A 62 -8.34 14.20 3.19
CA LEU A 62 -9.08 13.19 3.96
C LEU A 62 -8.15 12.36 4.84
N CYS A 63 -6.92 12.09 4.40
CA CYS A 63 -5.97 11.33 5.20
C CYS A 63 -5.58 12.09 6.48
N ALA A 64 -5.26 13.38 6.35
CA ALA A 64 -4.97 14.25 7.49
C ALA A 64 -6.18 14.43 8.42
N ALA A 65 -7.39 14.55 7.84
CA ALA A 65 -8.63 14.63 8.62
C ALA A 65 -8.87 13.37 9.47
N TYR A 66 -8.71 12.20 8.87
CA TYR A 66 -8.80 10.92 9.59
C TYR A 66 -7.69 10.75 10.63
N ALA A 67 -6.45 11.13 10.32
CA ALA A 67 -5.34 11.09 11.29
C ALA A 67 -5.65 11.90 12.56
N ARG A 68 -6.27 13.08 12.39
CA ARG A 68 -6.71 13.93 13.52
C ARG A 68 -7.83 13.26 14.32
N LEU A 69 -8.87 12.71 13.66
CA LEU A 69 -9.97 12.00 14.35
C LEU A 69 -9.47 10.76 15.10
N LEU A 70 -8.48 10.06 14.56
CA LEU A 70 -7.86 8.90 15.20
C LEU A 70 -6.96 9.27 16.40
N ALA A 71 -6.59 10.53 16.54
CA ALA A 71 -5.86 11.07 17.69
C ALA A 71 -6.77 11.75 18.71
N ASP A 72 -8.10 11.77 18.51
CA ASP A 72 -9.07 12.37 19.42
C ASP A 72 -9.02 11.69 20.80
N PRO A 73 -9.16 12.43 21.92
CA PRO A 73 -9.21 11.85 23.25
C PRO A 73 -10.49 11.02 23.51
N ASP A 74 -11.57 11.27 22.78
CA ASP A 74 -12.81 10.49 22.89
C ASP A 74 -12.69 9.14 22.15
N PRO A 75 -12.77 8.00 22.86
CA PRO A 75 -12.68 6.68 22.25
C PRO A 75 -13.83 6.38 21.28
N ALA A 76 -14.98 7.03 21.40
CA ALA A 76 -16.09 6.86 20.47
C ALA A 76 -15.78 7.50 19.11
N VAL A 77 -15.07 8.64 19.11
CA VAL A 77 -14.60 9.31 17.89
C VAL A 77 -13.55 8.45 17.18
N THR A 78 -12.55 7.98 17.92
CA THR A 78 -11.46 7.17 17.35
C THR A 78 -11.97 5.82 16.82
N ASP A 79 -12.90 5.14 17.53
CA ASP A 79 -13.47 3.87 17.05
C ASP A 79 -14.29 4.07 15.77
N ARG A 80 -15.10 5.12 15.72
CA ARG A 80 -15.85 5.45 14.51
C ARG A 80 -14.93 5.75 13.33
N ALA A 81 -13.90 6.56 13.53
CA ALA A 81 -12.93 6.90 12.48
C ALA A 81 -12.18 5.66 11.97
N ALA A 82 -11.70 4.81 12.89
CA ALA A 82 -11.03 3.56 12.55
C ALA A 82 -11.94 2.60 11.77
N ARG A 83 -13.22 2.50 12.15
CA ARG A 83 -14.21 1.67 11.44
C ARG A 83 -14.44 2.19 10.03
N MET A 84 -14.68 3.49 9.87
CA MET A 84 -14.93 4.09 8.55
C MET A 84 -13.73 3.91 7.62
N TRP A 85 -12.51 4.17 8.12
CA TRP A 85 -11.28 3.94 7.36
C TRP A 85 -11.14 2.49 6.92
N CYS A 86 -11.28 1.53 7.85
CA CYS A 86 -11.10 0.11 7.54
C CYS A 86 -12.22 -0.45 6.65
N THR A 87 -13.45 0.07 6.73
CA THR A 87 -14.52 -0.30 5.80
C THR A 87 -14.17 0.14 4.38
N TRP A 88 -13.65 1.36 4.21
CA TRP A 88 -13.17 1.85 2.93
C TRP A 88 -11.99 1.01 2.40
N GLU A 89 -11.02 0.73 3.25
CA GLU A 89 -9.88 -0.12 2.90
C GLU A 89 -10.32 -1.49 2.38
N ASP A 90 -11.26 -2.15 3.08
CA ASP A 90 -11.74 -3.49 2.71
C ASP A 90 -12.46 -3.51 1.34
N VAL A 91 -13.13 -2.42 0.97
CA VAL A 91 -13.81 -2.28 -0.33
C VAL A 91 -12.81 -2.41 -1.48
N HIS A 92 -11.71 -1.69 -1.42
CA HIS A 92 -10.80 -1.63 -2.57
C HIS A 92 -9.74 -2.73 -2.59
N VAL A 93 -9.35 -3.29 -1.43
CA VAL A 93 -8.41 -4.41 -1.41
C VAL A 93 -9.06 -5.75 -1.79
N SER A 94 -10.38 -5.83 -1.75
CA SER A 94 -11.17 -7.06 -1.98
C SER A 94 -11.81 -7.11 -3.38
N LEU A 95 -11.25 -6.43 -4.39
CA LEU A 95 -11.87 -6.35 -5.72
C LEU A 95 -11.66 -7.60 -6.60
N ALA A 96 -10.67 -8.42 -6.34
CA ALA A 96 -10.40 -9.60 -7.17
C ALA A 96 -11.60 -10.54 -7.23
N PRO A 97 -11.86 -11.24 -8.37
CA PRO A 97 -12.95 -12.19 -8.49
C PRO A 97 -12.92 -13.25 -7.39
N GLY A 98 -14.02 -13.39 -6.65
CA GLY A 98 -14.13 -14.33 -5.54
C GLY A 98 -13.44 -13.89 -4.24
N ALA A 99 -12.88 -12.69 -4.20
CA ALA A 99 -12.37 -12.12 -2.95
C ALA A 99 -13.52 -11.88 -1.95
N ALA A 100 -13.21 -12.07 -0.66
CA ALA A 100 -14.14 -11.83 0.43
C ALA A 100 -13.58 -10.73 1.34
N PRO A 101 -14.44 -10.00 2.07
CA PRO A 101 -14.00 -9.05 3.08
C PRO A 101 -13.01 -9.66 4.06
N SER A 102 -11.97 -8.90 4.42
CA SER A 102 -10.93 -9.42 5.31
C SER A 102 -11.41 -9.46 6.76
N PRO A 103 -11.39 -10.64 7.43
CA PRO A 103 -11.84 -10.78 8.81
C PRO A 103 -11.04 -9.95 9.82
N ARG A 104 -9.82 -9.52 9.48
CA ARG A 104 -8.99 -8.66 10.36
C ARG A 104 -9.65 -7.33 10.70
N TYR A 105 -10.47 -6.79 9.77
CA TYR A 105 -11.19 -5.54 9.98
C TYR A 105 -12.40 -5.67 10.91
N ALA A 106 -12.77 -6.88 11.32
CA ALA A 106 -13.77 -7.09 12.40
C ALA A 106 -13.18 -6.80 13.79
N ASP A 107 -11.85 -6.95 13.98
CA ASP A 107 -11.18 -6.70 15.26
C ASP A 107 -11.00 -5.18 15.51
N PRO A 108 -11.59 -4.63 16.60
CA PRO A 108 -11.44 -3.21 16.94
C PRO A 108 -10.00 -2.80 17.21
N THR A 109 -9.20 -3.66 17.83
CA THR A 109 -7.79 -3.38 18.13
C THR A 109 -6.98 -3.28 16.84
N PHE A 110 -7.19 -4.21 15.92
CA PHE A 110 -6.56 -4.16 14.61
C PHE A 110 -6.92 -2.86 13.87
N ARG A 111 -8.22 -2.50 13.82
CA ARG A 111 -8.67 -1.26 13.15
C ARG A 111 -7.96 -0.02 13.69
N GLN A 112 -7.88 0.11 15.02
CA GLN A 112 -7.23 1.26 15.66
C GLN A 112 -5.76 1.38 15.29
N VAL A 113 -5.02 0.28 15.37
CA VAL A 113 -3.59 0.26 15.05
C VAL A 113 -3.38 0.51 13.57
N PHE A 114 -4.10 -0.19 12.71
CA PHE A 114 -3.96 -0.11 11.26
C PHE A 114 -4.28 1.29 10.74
N ALA A 115 -5.47 1.83 11.07
CA ALA A 115 -5.89 3.14 10.60
C ALA A 115 -4.93 4.27 11.07
N ARG A 116 -4.49 4.23 12.35
CA ARG A 116 -3.51 5.19 12.87
C ARG A 116 -2.18 5.14 12.13
N LEU A 117 -1.65 3.94 11.88
CA LEU A 117 -0.38 3.78 11.16
C LEU A 117 -0.49 4.30 9.73
N VAL A 118 -1.50 3.87 8.98
CA VAL A 118 -1.66 4.26 7.58
C VAL A 118 -1.86 5.77 7.46
N THR A 119 -2.81 6.34 8.20
CA THR A 119 -3.09 7.79 8.14
C THR A 119 -1.91 8.62 8.61
N HIS A 120 -1.16 8.18 9.61
CA HIS A 120 0.05 8.86 10.07
C HIS A 120 1.13 8.91 8.98
N TYR A 121 1.42 7.79 8.32
CA TYR A 121 2.42 7.79 7.25
C TYR A 121 1.95 8.61 6.04
N TRP A 122 0.73 8.42 5.61
CA TRP A 122 0.23 9.07 4.39
C TRP A 122 0.02 10.57 4.56
N SER A 123 -0.49 11.03 5.70
CA SER A 123 -0.63 12.48 5.97
C SER A 123 0.71 13.21 6.09
N ASN A 124 1.80 12.47 6.30
CA ASN A 124 3.16 12.99 6.35
C ASN A 124 4.01 12.60 5.12
N GLY A 125 3.38 12.33 3.95
CA GLY A 125 4.09 11.99 2.71
C GLY A 125 5.02 10.78 2.86
N CYS A 126 4.67 9.82 3.73
CA CYS A 126 5.52 8.68 4.11
C CYS A 126 6.91 9.08 4.63
N PHE A 127 7.11 10.34 5.01
CA PHE A 127 8.39 10.93 5.41
C PHE A 127 9.48 10.80 4.31
N LEU A 128 9.07 10.94 3.04
CA LEU A 128 9.93 10.73 1.87
C LEU A 128 10.14 12.00 1.02
N ASP A 129 9.68 13.17 1.48
CA ASP A 129 9.76 14.43 0.70
C ASP A 129 11.17 14.76 0.23
N ASP A 130 12.18 14.53 1.08
CA ASP A 130 13.59 14.77 0.76
C ASP A 130 14.26 13.60 0.00
N THR A 131 13.65 12.42 0.02
CA THR A 131 14.23 11.19 -0.57
C THR A 131 13.15 10.34 -1.25
N PRO A 132 12.53 10.84 -2.33
CA PRO A 132 11.50 10.08 -3.03
C PRO A 132 12.06 8.79 -3.64
N ILE A 133 11.25 7.73 -3.61
CA ILE A 133 11.69 6.37 -3.98
C ILE A 133 12.10 6.29 -5.46
N LEU A 134 11.21 6.68 -6.38
CA LEU A 134 11.42 6.46 -7.81
C LEU A 134 12.67 7.17 -8.37
N PRO A 135 12.91 8.46 -8.07
CA PRO A 135 14.14 9.12 -8.52
C PRO A 135 15.44 8.53 -7.94
N SER A 136 15.34 7.79 -6.85
CA SER A 136 16.48 7.22 -6.14
C SER A 136 16.74 5.74 -6.47
N MET A 137 16.04 5.16 -7.47
CA MET A 137 16.14 3.74 -7.82
C MET A 137 17.53 3.30 -8.27
N GLY A 138 18.33 4.19 -8.85
CA GLY A 138 19.72 3.90 -9.21
C GLY A 138 20.60 3.43 -8.04
N ARG A 139 20.21 3.72 -6.79
CA ARG A 139 20.91 3.22 -5.60
C ARG A 139 20.76 1.72 -5.37
N LEU A 140 19.79 1.09 -6.04
CA LEU A 140 19.52 -0.33 -5.96
C LEU A 140 20.17 -1.13 -7.10
N ALA A 141 21.00 -0.50 -7.93
CA ALA A 141 21.73 -1.19 -9.00
C ALA A 141 22.57 -2.34 -8.40
N GLY A 142 22.53 -3.51 -9.04
CA GLY A 142 23.21 -4.72 -8.58
C GLY A 142 22.46 -5.53 -7.49
N ILE A 143 21.32 -5.04 -6.99
CA ILE A 143 20.47 -5.79 -6.07
C ILE A 143 19.35 -6.45 -6.88
N PRO A 144 19.31 -7.79 -7.01
CA PRO A 144 18.24 -8.46 -7.74
C PRO A 144 16.92 -8.35 -7.00
N ALA A 145 15.81 -8.15 -7.74
CA ALA A 145 14.50 -8.04 -7.16
C ALA A 145 13.39 -8.72 -7.98
N VAL A 146 12.34 -9.15 -7.28
CA VAL A 146 11.08 -9.59 -7.88
C VAL A 146 9.97 -8.71 -7.35
N LEU A 147 9.34 -7.96 -8.26
CA LEU A 147 8.16 -7.16 -8.01
C LEU A 147 6.93 -7.98 -8.40
N ILE A 148 6.00 -8.20 -7.48
CA ILE A 148 4.83 -9.05 -7.69
C ILE A 148 3.59 -8.18 -7.48
N HIS A 149 2.70 -8.13 -8.47
CA HIS A 149 1.54 -7.25 -8.41
C HIS A 149 0.31 -7.90 -9.03
N GLY A 150 -0.85 -7.71 -8.42
CA GLY A 150 -2.12 -8.23 -8.93
C GLY A 150 -2.72 -7.32 -10.00
N ARG A 151 -3.27 -7.91 -11.08
CA ARG A 151 -3.94 -7.14 -12.15
C ARG A 151 -5.15 -6.38 -11.65
N TYR A 152 -5.88 -6.93 -10.68
CA TYR A 152 -7.06 -6.32 -10.07
C TYR A 152 -6.75 -5.49 -8.82
N ASP A 153 -5.47 -5.19 -8.56
CA ASP A 153 -5.10 -4.33 -7.42
C ASP A 153 -5.41 -2.87 -7.74
N VAL A 154 -6.64 -2.47 -7.45
CA VAL A 154 -7.05 -1.07 -7.63
C VAL A 154 -6.60 -0.17 -6.49
N SER A 155 -6.17 -0.74 -5.35
CA SER A 155 -5.60 0.01 -4.22
C SER A 155 -4.25 0.63 -4.59
N GLY A 156 -3.43 -0.14 -5.30
CA GLY A 156 -2.16 0.31 -5.85
C GLY A 156 -2.12 -0.02 -7.33
N PRO A 157 -2.47 0.92 -8.22
CA PRO A 157 -2.45 0.65 -9.65
C PRO A 157 -1.09 0.15 -10.14
N LEU A 158 -1.13 -0.76 -11.12
CA LEU A 158 0.05 -1.46 -11.65
C LEU A 158 1.14 -0.52 -12.19
N ASP A 159 0.79 0.71 -12.55
CA ASP A 159 1.73 1.70 -13.08
C ASP A 159 2.89 1.99 -12.11
N THR A 160 2.64 2.05 -10.79
CA THR A 160 3.72 2.20 -9.80
C THR A 160 4.72 1.05 -9.85
N ALA A 161 4.24 -0.19 -9.92
CA ALA A 161 5.12 -1.36 -10.03
C ALA A 161 5.89 -1.38 -11.36
N TRP A 162 5.25 -0.95 -12.43
CA TRP A 162 5.83 -0.81 -13.76
C TRP A 162 6.94 0.25 -13.77
N ASP A 163 6.69 1.44 -13.22
CA ASP A 163 7.65 2.54 -13.17
C ASP A 163 8.90 2.16 -12.34
N LEU A 164 8.70 1.50 -11.19
CA LEU A 164 9.80 1.01 -10.37
C LEU A 164 10.61 -0.07 -11.09
N HIS A 165 9.96 -1.00 -11.78
CA HIS A 165 10.62 -2.03 -12.58
C HIS A 165 11.50 -1.41 -13.69
N ASN A 166 10.95 -0.46 -14.44
CA ASN A 166 11.69 0.22 -15.50
C ASN A 166 12.91 1.00 -14.98
N ALA A 167 12.82 1.51 -13.76
CA ALA A 167 13.93 2.23 -13.11
C ALA A 167 14.91 1.30 -12.37
N TRP A 168 14.65 -0.01 -12.33
CA TRP A 168 15.47 -1.00 -11.62
C TRP A 168 15.92 -2.14 -12.54
N PRO A 169 17.09 -2.01 -13.20
CA PRO A 169 17.55 -2.98 -14.23
C PRO A 169 17.65 -4.43 -13.74
N ASP A 170 17.98 -4.63 -12.46
CA ASP A 170 18.13 -5.96 -11.87
C ASP A 170 16.82 -6.55 -11.31
N SER A 171 15.68 -5.93 -11.64
CA SER A 171 14.37 -6.41 -11.23
C SER A 171 13.66 -7.19 -12.33
N ARG A 172 12.71 -8.05 -11.93
CA ARG A 172 11.67 -8.57 -12.83
C ARG A 172 10.29 -8.26 -12.22
N LEU A 173 9.32 -8.00 -13.08
CA LEU A 173 7.93 -7.79 -12.71
C LEU A 173 7.10 -9.04 -13.03
N VAL A 174 6.39 -9.54 -12.01
CA VAL A 174 5.42 -10.64 -12.12
C VAL A 174 4.02 -10.06 -11.92
N VAL A 175 3.22 -10.03 -12.96
CA VAL A 175 1.81 -9.63 -12.90
C VAL A 175 0.95 -10.87 -12.73
N CYS A 176 0.24 -10.95 -11.60
CA CYS A 176 -0.72 -12.01 -11.32
C CYS A 176 -2.08 -11.60 -11.89
N GLU A 177 -2.48 -12.20 -13.02
CA GLU A 177 -3.63 -11.77 -13.82
C GLU A 177 -5.00 -12.04 -13.14
N ASP A 178 -5.03 -12.88 -12.11
CA ASP A 178 -6.22 -13.28 -11.35
C ASP A 178 -6.27 -12.72 -9.91
N ALA A 179 -5.28 -11.92 -9.52
CA ALA A 179 -5.12 -11.42 -8.17
C ALA A 179 -5.42 -9.91 -8.04
N GLY A 180 -5.92 -9.52 -6.87
CA GLY A 180 -6.04 -8.12 -6.43
C GLY A 180 -4.85 -7.70 -5.56
N HIS A 181 -5.12 -7.03 -4.43
CA HIS A 181 -4.10 -6.62 -3.46
C HIS A 181 -3.38 -7.81 -2.77
N GLY A 182 -3.86 -9.03 -2.99
CA GLY A 182 -3.32 -10.28 -2.52
C GLY A 182 -3.97 -11.45 -3.27
N GLY A 183 -3.61 -12.66 -2.91
CA GLY A 183 -4.20 -13.86 -3.48
C GLY A 183 -3.23 -15.04 -3.52
N VAL A 184 -3.78 -16.22 -3.90
CA VAL A 184 -3.02 -17.47 -3.91
C VAL A 184 -1.87 -17.42 -4.93
N THR A 185 -2.12 -16.89 -6.12
CA THR A 185 -1.11 -16.77 -7.18
C THR A 185 0.01 -15.81 -6.80
N MET A 186 -0.30 -14.68 -6.14
CA MET A 186 0.72 -13.76 -5.60
C MET A 186 1.55 -14.44 -4.51
N THR A 187 0.91 -15.17 -3.60
CA THR A 187 1.63 -15.93 -2.55
C THR A 187 2.55 -16.98 -3.16
N ALA A 188 2.09 -17.73 -4.17
CA ALA A 188 2.92 -18.71 -4.85
C ALA A 188 4.12 -18.05 -5.55
N ALA A 189 3.91 -16.91 -6.21
CA ALA A 189 4.99 -16.16 -6.86
C ALA A 189 6.01 -15.64 -5.84
N MET A 190 5.56 -15.18 -4.65
CA MET A 190 6.45 -14.76 -3.55
C MET A 190 7.31 -15.92 -3.03
N VAL A 191 6.69 -17.09 -2.78
CA VAL A 191 7.41 -18.28 -2.31
C VAL A 191 8.45 -18.71 -3.36
N ALA A 192 8.08 -18.79 -4.64
CA ALA A 192 9.00 -19.15 -5.70
C ALA A 192 10.21 -18.18 -5.80
N ALA A 193 9.96 -16.88 -5.68
CA ALA A 193 11.03 -15.88 -5.69
C ALA A 193 11.95 -15.97 -4.45
N LEU A 194 11.39 -16.26 -3.28
CA LEU A 194 12.17 -16.45 -2.05
C LEU A 194 13.03 -17.71 -2.12
N ASP A 195 12.49 -18.82 -2.68
CA ASP A 195 13.23 -20.07 -2.86
C ASP A 195 14.36 -19.89 -3.89
N GLU A 196 14.13 -19.16 -4.98
CA GLU A 196 15.15 -18.81 -5.97
C GLU A 196 16.32 -18.07 -5.33
N PHE A 197 16.05 -16.99 -4.59
CA PHE A 197 17.10 -16.22 -3.93
C PHE A 197 17.74 -16.94 -2.75
N GLY A 198 17.01 -17.83 -2.07
CA GLY A 198 17.53 -18.67 -1.01
C GLY A 198 18.52 -19.71 -1.51
N SER A 199 18.22 -20.36 -2.64
CA SER A 199 19.08 -21.39 -3.24
C SER A 199 20.34 -20.79 -3.87
N ALA A 200 20.27 -19.61 -4.46
CA ALA A 200 21.43 -18.94 -5.07
C ALA A 200 22.53 -18.53 -4.06
N ARG A 201 22.22 -18.49 -2.75
CA ARG A 201 23.17 -18.17 -1.69
C ARG A 201 24.05 -19.32 -1.25
N TRP A 202 23.68 -20.57 -1.57
CA TRP A 202 24.34 -21.77 -1.08
C TRP A 202 25.06 -22.55 -2.19
N SER A 203 25.08 -22.01 -3.39
CA SER A 203 25.84 -22.50 -4.56
C SER A 203 27.08 -21.64 -4.81
#